data_a372f7d2015293530190cd0c70b1a2cf
#
_entry.id   a372f7d2015293530190cd0c70b1a2cf
#
_cell.length_a   1.000
_cell.length_b   1.000
_cell.length_c   1.000
_cell.angle_alpha   90.00
_cell.angle_beta   90.00
_cell.angle_gamma   90.00
#
_symmetry.space_group_name_H-M   'P 1'
#
loop_
_entity.id
_entity.type
_entity.pdbx_description
1 polymer ?
#
loop_
_entity_poly.entity_id
_entity_poly.type
_entity_poly.pdbx_seq_one_letter_code
_entity_poly.pdbx_strand_id
1 'polypeptide(L)'
;MPSTKKVRVAIVGLGFGSEFIPIYQNHPNAEMVAVCRRNRAELDACGDKFGIAKRYTTYEDVLKDPDIDAVHINSPIPDHGPQTIAALKAGKHVACTVPIATSQDDIAEIVKLQRSTKKTYMMMETVVYAREYLFAKELYDRGALGRIQFLRGSHQQDMDGWPNYWPGLPPMWYATHCVSPCLAILSQPGKPALAESVVCHGSGRIREELVVKYNSPFALETATFKIAGSDVCAEVTRTLYDVARQYRESFDVTGSKASFEWQQVEGEDPVIHTKNSAETPRTEAQIPERVKVPDYAGRLPEGVRKFTGAIHDATHLSFVQGGGHGGSHPHLAHNFLMAVLGEQPAFPDAPTSANWTLVGICAHESALAGGTRVAIPQY
;
A
#
# COMPACT_ATOMS: atom_id res chain seq x y z
N MET A 1 -29.81 -8.91 1.97
CA MET A 1 -29.88 -7.43 2.10
C MET A 1 -28.53 -6.98 2.60
N PRO A 2 -27.96 -5.88 2.12
CA PRO A 2 -26.70 -5.38 2.68
C PRO A 2 -26.91 -5.08 4.17
N SER A 3 -25.88 -5.34 4.96
CA SER A 3 -25.89 -5.07 6.41
C SER A 3 -26.22 -3.60 6.65
N THR A 4 -27.19 -3.33 7.53
CA THR A 4 -27.52 -1.96 8.00
C THR A 4 -26.55 -1.49 9.10
N LYS A 5 -25.63 -2.37 9.54
CA LYS A 5 -24.68 -2.08 10.60
C LYS A 5 -23.59 -1.15 10.08
N LYS A 6 -23.33 -0.08 10.83
CA LYS A 6 -22.25 0.86 10.57
C LYS A 6 -21.06 0.60 11.50
N VAL A 7 -19.86 0.74 10.96
CA VAL A 7 -18.60 0.73 11.71
C VAL A 7 -18.27 2.16 12.09
N ARG A 8 -18.08 2.45 13.38
CA ARG A 8 -17.71 3.77 13.90
C ARG A 8 -16.18 3.92 13.81
N VAL A 9 -15.72 4.78 12.91
CA VAL A 9 -14.31 4.92 12.53
C VAL A 9 -13.73 6.22 13.10
N ALA A 10 -12.54 6.12 13.69
CA ALA A 10 -11.69 7.26 14.00
C ALA A 10 -10.46 7.30 13.10
N ILE A 11 -10.08 8.50 12.61
CA ILE A 11 -8.83 8.70 11.87
C ILE A 11 -7.77 9.29 12.79
N VAL A 12 -6.59 8.68 12.79
CA VAL A 12 -5.42 9.05 13.59
C VAL A 12 -4.29 9.49 12.66
N GLY A 13 -3.87 10.74 12.75
CA GLY A 13 -2.97 11.37 11.78
C GLY A 13 -3.74 11.99 10.61
N LEU A 14 -3.78 13.34 10.54
CA LEU A 14 -4.65 14.08 9.64
C LEU A 14 -3.92 14.70 8.43
N GLY A 15 -2.64 14.39 8.22
CA GLY A 15 -1.97 14.71 6.98
C GLY A 15 -2.65 13.94 5.83
N PHE A 16 -2.13 12.80 5.50
CA PHE A 16 -2.71 11.90 4.50
C PHE A 16 -4.10 11.37 4.90
N GLY A 17 -4.32 11.09 6.19
CA GLY A 17 -5.57 10.51 6.69
C GLY A 17 -6.82 11.35 6.41
N SER A 18 -6.70 12.66 6.23
CA SER A 18 -7.84 13.53 5.90
C SER A 18 -8.51 13.18 4.57
N GLU A 19 -7.80 12.52 3.66
CA GLU A 19 -8.33 12.06 2.38
C GLU A 19 -9.42 10.99 2.52
N PHE A 20 -9.33 10.19 3.59
CA PHE A 20 -10.30 9.12 3.87
C PHE A 20 -11.56 9.61 4.58
N ILE A 21 -11.55 10.80 5.19
CA ILE A 21 -12.70 11.34 5.93
C ILE A 21 -13.96 11.37 5.04
N PRO A 22 -13.96 12.03 3.86
CA PRO A 22 -15.16 12.10 3.04
C PRO A 22 -15.58 10.73 2.50
N ILE A 23 -14.66 9.78 2.36
CA ILE A 23 -14.99 8.41 1.95
C ILE A 23 -15.80 7.72 3.05
N TYR A 24 -15.32 7.73 4.31
CA TYR A 24 -16.07 7.15 5.41
C TYR A 24 -17.40 7.87 5.67
N GLN A 25 -17.46 9.20 5.50
CA GLN A 25 -18.72 9.96 5.64
C GLN A 25 -19.79 9.59 4.61
N ASN A 26 -19.37 9.19 3.40
CA ASN A 26 -20.30 8.84 2.31
C ASN A 26 -20.50 7.31 2.16
N HIS A 27 -19.80 6.48 2.93
CA HIS A 27 -19.95 5.04 2.85
C HIS A 27 -21.16 4.56 3.66
N PRO A 28 -22.07 3.73 3.09
CA PRO A 28 -23.31 3.32 3.77
C PRO A 28 -23.07 2.54 5.06
N ASN A 29 -21.95 1.84 5.17
CA ASN A 29 -21.59 1.00 6.32
C ASN A 29 -20.54 1.64 7.25
N ALA A 30 -20.29 2.95 7.14
CA ALA A 30 -19.40 3.66 8.04
C ALA A 30 -20.10 4.81 8.75
N GLU A 31 -19.56 5.14 9.92
CA GLU A 31 -19.81 6.38 10.62
C GLU A 31 -18.46 6.98 11.00
N MET A 32 -18.13 8.15 10.41
CA MET A 32 -16.90 8.88 10.70
C MET A 32 -17.10 9.67 11.99
N VAL A 33 -16.65 9.11 13.13
CA VAL A 33 -17.03 9.65 14.45
C VAL A 33 -15.98 10.53 15.09
N ALA A 34 -14.68 10.33 14.81
CA ALA A 34 -13.62 11.04 15.52
C ALA A 34 -12.37 11.25 14.67
N VAL A 35 -11.64 12.31 14.98
CA VAL A 35 -10.31 12.61 14.42
C VAL A 35 -9.31 12.84 15.55
N CYS A 36 -8.05 12.44 15.31
CA CYS A 36 -6.97 12.55 16.27
C CYS A 36 -5.70 13.15 15.64
N ARG A 37 -5.17 14.21 16.25
CA ARG A 37 -3.90 14.85 15.91
C ARG A 37 -3.34 15.61 17.10
N ARG A 38 -2.03 15.56 17.32
CA ARG A 38 -1.36 16.25 18.45
C ARG A 38 -1.49 17.77 18.40
N ASN A 39 -1.39 18.36 17.21
CA ASN A 39 -1.55 19.82 17.05
C ASN A 39 -3.03 20.20 17.12
N ARG A 40 -3.39 20.91 18.18
CA ARG A 40 -4.78 21.30 18.48
C ARG A 40 -5.39 22.20 17.39
N ALA A 41 -4.63 23.20 16.89
CA ALA A 41 -5.15 24.11 15.88
C ALA A 41 -5.47 23.40 14.56
N GLU A 42 -4.58 22.52 14.11
CA GLU A 42 -4.78 21.72 12.90
C GLU A 42 -5.89 20.67 13.07
N LEU A 43 -6.04 20.12 14.29
CA LEU A 43 -7.13 19.21 14.66
C LEU A 43 -8.48 19.92 14.56
N ASP A 44 -8.58 21.13 15.14
CA ASP A 44 -9.82 21.91 15.12
C ASP A 44 -10.18 22.36 13.70
N ALA A 45 -9.21 22.83 12.92
CA ALA A 45 -9.42 23.18 11.51
C ALA A 45 -9.94 22.00 10.68
N CYS A 46 -9.37 20.80 10.88
CA CYS A 46 -9.84 19.59 10.21
C CYS A 46 -11.25 19.19 10.68
N GLY A 47 -11.49 19.21 12.00
CA GLY A 47 -12.79 18.90 12.56
C GLY A 47 -13.89 19.83 12.06
N ASP A 48 -13.61 21.13 11.97
CA ASP A 48 -14.54 22.14 11.44
C ASP A 48 -14.80 21.92 9.94
N LYS A 49 -13.74 21.70 9.15
CA LYS A 49 -13.83 21.42 7.70
C LYS A 49 -14.78 20.27 7.38
N PHE A 50 -14.72 19.22 8.18
CA PHE A 50 -15.49 17.97 7.93
C PHE A 50 -16.70 17.79 8.86
N GLY A 51 -16.98 18.74 9.75
CA GLY A 51 -18.11 18.66 10.68
C GLY A 51 -17.98 17.57 11.73
N ILE A 52 -16.75 17.25 12.18
CA ILE A 52 -16.50 16.18 13.17
C ILE A 52 -16.35 16.80 14.57
N ALA A 53 -17.24 16.42 15.48
CA ALA A 53 -17.28 16.96 16.84
C ALA A 53 -16.26 16.30 17.79
N LYS A 54 -16.06 14.97 17.69
CA LYS A 54 -15.11 14.24 18.56
C LYS A 54 -13.68 14.45 18.06
N ARG A 55 -12.86 15.13 18.86
CA ARG A 55 -11.50 15.57 18.52
C ARG A 55 -10.54 15.23 19.65
N TYR A 56 -9.55 14.41 19.37
CA TYR A 56 -8.58 13.93 20.35
C TYR A 56 -7.18 14.44 20.04
N THR A 57 -6.46 14.91 21.05
CA THR A 57 -5.05 15.28 20.94
C THR A 57 -4.11 14.15 21.32
N THR A 58 -4.63 13.10 21.98
CA THR A 58 -3.89 11.91 22.38
C THR A 58 -4.52 10.65 21.79
N TYR A 59 -3.68 9.69 21.43
CA TYR A 59 -4.15 8.41 20.89
C TYR A 59 -4.82 7.53 21.93
N GLU A 60 -4.35 7.60 23.17
CA GLU A 60 -4.89 6.88 24.32
C GLU A 60 -6.36 7.21 24.57
N ASP A 61 -6.77 8.44 24.34
CA ASP A 61 -8.16 8.85 24.52
C ASP A 61 -9.06 8.32 23.39
N VAL A 62 -8.54 8.20 22.17
CA VAL A 62 -9.23 7.48 21.08
C VAL A 62 -9.48 6.03 21.46
N LEU A 63 -8.48 5.35 22.05
CA LEU A 63 -8.60 3.93 22.41
C LEU A 63 -9.58 3.68 23.54
N LYS A 64 -9.73 4.63 24.48
CA LYS A 64 -10.68 4.54 25.61
C LYS A 64 -12.13 4.80 25.22
N ASP A 65 -12.37 5.47 24.07
CA ASP A 65 -13.74 5.80 23.65
C ASP A 65 -14.50 4.54 23.21
N PRO A 66 -15.58 4.15 23.93
CA PRO A 66 -16.40 2.97 23.60
C PRO A 66 -17.23 3.17 22.30
N ASP A 67 -17.37 4.41 21.84
CA ASP A 67 -18.09 4.74 20.62
C ASP A 67 -17.22 4.62 19.36
N ILE A 68 -15.99 4.14 19.47
CA ILE A 68 -15.09 3.88 18.35
C ILE A 68 -14.91 2.37 18.20
N ASP A 69 -15.28 1.82 17.05
CA ASP A 69 -15.12 0.40 16.71
C ASP A 69 -13.77 0.13 16.04
N ALA A 70 -13.32 1.06 15.21
CA ALA A 70 -12.15 0.93 14.38
C ALA A 70 -11.31 2.22 14.32
N VAL A 71 -10.01 2.05 14.20
CA VAL A 71 -9.07 3.16 13.98
C VAL A 71 -8.41 3.01 12.62
N HIS A 72 -8.29 4.13 11.89
CA HIS A 72 -7.48 4.22 10.68
C HIS A 72 -6.22 5.04 10.99
N ILE A 73 -5.08 4.35 11.10
CA ILE A 73 -3.80 4.91 11.50
C ILE A 73 -3.10 5.46 10.26
N ASN A 74 -2.82 6.76 10.28
CA ASN A 74 -2.10 7.53 9.26
C ASN A 74 -1.02 8.41 9.92
N SER A 75 -0.54 7.98 11.05
CA SER A 75 0.54 8.62 11.83
C SER A 75 1.88 8.49 11.10
N PRO A 76 2.95 9.15 11.56
CA PRO A 76 4.30 8.87 11.08
C PRO A 76 4.65 7.38 11.19
N ILE A 77 5.37 6.86 10.19
CA ILE A 77 5.67 5.42 10.04
C ILE A 77 6.22 4.74 11.31
N PRO A 78 7.14 5.35 12.09
CA PRO A 78 7.61 4.73 13.33
C PRO A 78 6.51 4.46 14.36
N ASP A 79 5.38 5.18 14.29
CA ASP A 79 4.26 5.02 15.22
C ASP A 79 3.29 3.89 14.80
N HIS A 80 3.38 3.36 13.58
CA HIS A 80 2.44 2.36 13.05
C HIS A 80 2.38 1.10 13.91
N GLY A 81 3.55 0.49 14.21
CA GLY A 81 3.66 -0.71 15.03
C GLY A 81 3.08 -0.50 16.43
N PRO A 82 3.63 0.42 17.23
CA PRO A 82 3.15 0.70 18.59
C PRO A 82 1.64 1.03 18.65
N GLN A 83 1.15 1.87 17.73
CA GLN A 83 -0.26 2.26 17.70
C GLN A 83 -1.18 1.09 17.30
N THR A 84 -0.77 0.27 16.33
CA THR A 84 -1.53 -0.94 15.94
C THR A 84 -1.62 -1.93 17.09
N ILE A 85 -0.52 -2.19 17.79
CA ILE A 85 -0.46 -3.05 18.98
C ILE A 85 -1.41 -2.54 20.07
N ALA A 86 -1.36 -1.24 20.38
CA ALA A 86 -2.22 -0.63 21.36
C ALA A 86 -3.71 -0.71 20.99
N ALA A 87 -4.06 -0.49 19.72
CA ALA A 87 -5.43 -0.58 19.23
C ALA A 87 -6.00 -2.00 19.31
N LEU A 88 -5.23 -3.01 18.88
CA LEU A 88 -5.64 -4.41 18.97
C LEU A 88 -5.84 -4.84 20.43
N LYS A 89 -4.93 -4.44 21.35
CA LYS A 89 -5.08 -4.67 22.80
C LYS A 89 -6.32 -3.98 23.39
N ALA A 90 -6.67 -2.80 22.88
CA ALA A 90 -7.89 -2.08 23.27
C ALA A 90 -9.16 -2.64 22.60
N GLY A 91 -9.06 -3.72 21.83
CA GLY A 91 -10.20 -4.36 21.18
C GLY A 91 -10.76 -3.58 19.99
N LYS A 92 -9.97 -2.71 19.36
CA LYS A 92 -10.36 -1.98 18.15
C LYS A 92 -9.94 -2.75 16.88
N HIS A 93 -10.73 -2.61 15.81
CA HIS A 93 -10.29 -2.99 14.44
C HIS A 93 -9.31 -1.95 13.92
N VAL A 94 -8.37 -2.36 13.08
CA VAL A 94 -7.28 -1.49 12.63
C VAL A 94 -7.17 -1.51 11.10
N ALA A 95 -7.29 -0.33 10.49
CA ALA A 95 -6.72 0.00 9.20
C ALA A 95 -5.43 0.78 9.46
N CYS A 96 -4.30 0.39 8.85
CA CYS A 96 -3.04 1.09 9.03
C CYS A 96 -2.40 1.36 7.68
N THR A 97 -1.95 2.60 7.44
CA THR A 97 -1.15 2.90 6.25
C THR A 97 0.16 2.12 6.27
N VAL A 98 0.79 2.05 5.11
CA VAL A 98 2.03 1.30 4.87
C VAL A 98 3.27 1.98 5.44
N PRO A 99 4.27 1.18 5.83
CA PRO A 99 4.28 -0.25 6.10
C PRO A 99 3.61 -0.61 7.43
N ILE A 100 3.36 -1.90 7.70
CA ILE A 100 2.72 -2.33 8.95
C ILE A 100 3.48 -1.88 10.21
N ALA A 101 4.80 -1.95 10.19
CA ALA A 101 5.73 -1.50 11.24
C ALA A 101 7.15 -1.40 10.69
N THR A 102 8.09 -0.89 11.49
CA THR A 102 9.51 -0.76 11.15
C THR A 102 10.40 -1.77 11.90
N SER A 103 9.85 -2.54 12.84
CA SER A 103 10.59 -3.55 13.58
C SER A 103 9.97 -4.94 13.39
N GLN A 104 10.83 -5.97 13.34
CA GLN A 104 10.37 -7.36 13.25
C GLN A 104 9.57 -7.79 14.49
N ASP A 105 9.94 -7.29 15.66
CA ASP A 105 9.25 -7.60 16.92
C ASP A 105 7.81 -7.05 16.92
N ASP A 106 7.62 -5.80 16.50
CA ASP A 106 6.27 -5.21 16.37
C ASP A 106 5.43 -5.97 15.35
N ILE A 107 6.02 -6.35 14.21
CA ILE A 107 5.35 -7.15 13.18
C ILE A 107 4.86 -8.48 13.76
N ALA A 108 5.74 -9.21 14.48
CA ALA A 108 5.38 -10.47 15.13
C ALA A 108 4.26 -10.32 16.16
N GLU A 109 4.35 -9.28 17.01
CA GLU A 109 3.32 -9.02 18.02
C GLU A 109 1.97 -8.63 17.37
N ILE A 110 1.96 -7.84 16.29
CA ILE A 110 0.74 -7.50 15.55
C ILE A 110 0.04 -8.75 15.02
N VAL A 111 0.79 -9.65 14.36
CA VAL A 111 0.23 -10.90 13.82
C VAL A 111 -0.34 -11.77 14.94
N LYS A 112 0.37 -11.90 16.06
CA LYS A 112 -0.08 -12.64 17.23
C LYS A 112 -1.35 -12.04 17.84
N LEU A 113 -1.39 -10.71 18.01
CA LEU A 113 -2.55 -10.01 18.57
C LEU A 113 -3.77 -10.09 17.65
N GLN A 114 -3.61 -9.93 16.34
CA GLN A 114 -4.70 -10.07 15.39
C GLN A 114 -5.38 -11.43 15.50
N ARG A 115 -4.58 -12.51 15.61
CA ARG A 115 -5.11 -13.88 15.79
C ARG A 115 -5.82 -14.06 17.14
N SER A 116 -5.24 -13.55 18.22
CA SER A 116 -5.79 -13.73 19.59
C SER A 116 -7.01 -12.88 19.87
N THR A 117 -7.05 -11.64 19.39
CA THR A 117 -8.16 -10.71 19.61
C THR A 117 -9.32 -10.92 18.64
N LYS A 118 -9.10 -11.62 17.54
CA LYS A 118 -10.06 -11.79 16.43
C LYS A 118 -10.53 -10.44 15.85
N LYS A 119 -9.74 -9.38 16.03
CA LYS A 119 -10.02 -8.08 15.44
C LYS A 119 -9.45 -8.04 14.02
N THR A 120 -10.14 -7.35 13.14
CA THR A 120 -9.66 -7.11 11.79
C THR A 120 -8.46 -6.19 11.83
N TYR A 121 -7.39 -6.60 11.15
CA TYR A 121 -6.29 -5.74 10.75
C TYR A 121 -6.22 -5.75 9.22
N MET A 122 -6.03 -4.59 8.62
CA MET A 122 -5.77 -4.44 7.19
C MET A 122 -4.73 -3.35 6.95
N MET A 123 -3.66 -3.68 6.26
CA MET A 123 -2.73 -2.67 5.77
C MET A 123 -3.32 -1.97 4.55
N MET A 124 -3.33 -0.65 4.57
CA MET A 124 -3.94 0.18 3.53
C MET A 124 -2.97 0.39 2.35
N GLU A 125 -2.61 -0.73 1.71
CA GLU A 125 -1.70 -0.74 0.57
C GLU A 125 -2.42 -0.29 -0.71
N THR A 126 -2.11 0.89 -1.18
CA THR A 126 -2.81 1.56 -2.26
C THR A 126 -2.64 0.88 -3.62
N VAL A 127 -1.44 0.37 -3.93
CA VAL A 127 -1.13 -0.14 -5.27
C VAL A 127 -1.99 -1.35 -5.64
N VAL A 128 -2.28 -2.25 -4.68
CA VAL A 128 -3.09 -3.44 -4.96
C VAL A 128 -4.60 -3.16 -5.11
N TYR A 129 -4.98 -1.90 -4.97
CA TYR A 129 -6.32 -1.38 -5.23
C TYR A 129 -6.35 -0.26 -6.28
N ALA A 130 -5.19 0.11 -6.84
CA ALA A 130 -5.10 1.02 -7.97
C ALA A 130 -5.74 0.39 -9.21
N ARG A 131 -6.37 1.21 -10.04
CA ARG A 131 -7.10 0.71 -11.24
C ARG A 131 -6.21 -0.08 -12.18
N GLU A 132 -4.96 0.32 -12.33
CA GLU A 132 -3.98 -0.34 -13.21
C GLU A 132 -3.64 -1.74 -12.68
N TYR A 133 -3.47 -1.88 -11.36
CA TYR A 133 -3.28 -3.19 -10.73
C TYR A 133 -4.52 -4.07 -10.86
N LEU A 134 -5.72 -3.51 -10.58
CA LEU A 134 -6.98 -4.24 -10.73
C LEU A 134 -7.17 -4.77 -12.16
N PHE A 135 -6.76 -3.99 -13.14
CA PHE A 135 -6.78 -4.40 -14.55
C PHE A 135 -5.78 -5.51 -14.85
N ALA A 136 -4.52 -5.39 -14.38
CA ALA A 136 -3.52 -6.44 -14.52
C ALA A 136 -3.97 -7.75 -13.84
N LYS A 137 -4.58 -7.65 -12.65
CA LYS A 137 -5.16 -8.80 -11.93
C LYS A 137 -6.31 -9.45 -12.71
N GLU A 138 -7.18 -8.66 -13.34
CA GLU A 138 -8.24 -9.17 -14.21
C GLU A 138 -7.68 -9.91 -15.43
N LEU A 139 -6.61 -9.37 -16.07
CA LEU A 139 -5.91 -10.06 -17.15
C LEU A 139 -5.33 -11.41 -16.69
N TYR A 140 -4.73 -11.42 -15.48
CA TYR A 140 -4.20 -12.64 -14.89
C TYR A 140 -5.31 -13.66 -14.60
N ASP A 141 -6.38 -13.27 -13.92
CA ASP A 141 -7.46 -14.15 -13.49
C ASP A 141 -8.19 -14.82 -14.66
N ARG A 142 -8.35 -14.11 -15.79
CA ARG A 142 -8.91 -14.68 -17.03
C ARG A 142 -7.90 -15.44 -17.89
N GLY A 143 -6.64 -15.59 -17.42
CA GLY A 143 -5.60 -16.33 -18.11
C GLY A 143 -5.05 -15.65 -19.38
N ALA A 144 -5.32 -14.36 -19.58
CA ALA A 144 -4.89 -13.59 -20.75
C ALA A 144 -3.36 -13.44 -20.81
N LEU A 145 -2.69 -13.34 -19.66
CA LEU A 145 -1.24 -13.25 -19.56
C LEU A 145 -0.54 -14.61 -19.82
N GLY A 146 -1.28 -15.71 -19.74
CA GLY A 146 -0.71 -17.07 -19.78
C GLY A 146 0.05 -17.39 -18.48
N ARG A 147 1.13 -18.20 -18.60
CA ARG A 147 1.99 -18.48 -17.43
C ARG A 147 2.86 -17.25 -17.15
N ILE A 148 2.88 -16.82 -15.90
CA ILE A 148 3.76 -15.72 -15.47
C ILE A 148 5.20 -16.19 -15.48
N GLN A 149 6.09 -15.37 -16.03
CA GLN A 149 7.52 -15.64 -16.14
C GLN A 149 8.34 -14.76 -15.21
N PHE A 150 7.92 -13.49 -15.02
CA PHE A 150 8.64 -12.52 -14.23
C PHE A 150 7.70 -11.38 -13.78
N LEU A 151 8.03 -10.79 -12.65
CA LEU A 151 7.31 -9.64 -12.06
C LEU A 151 8.30 -8.54 -11.72
N ARG A 152 7.89 -7.29 -11.95
CA ARG A 152 8.70 -6.12 -11.58
C ARG A 152 7.83 -5.09 -10.91
N GLY A 153 8.28 -4.58 -9.76
CA GLY A 153 7.69 -3.45 -9.06
C GLY A 153 8.67 -2.31 -8.91
N SER A 154 8.20 -1.08 -9.03
CA SER A 154 9.05 0.09 -8.76
C SER A 154 8.25 1.16 -8.03
N HIS A 155 8.86 1.74 -7.00
CA HIS A 155 8.34 2.94 -6.36
C HIS A 155 9.47 3.97 -6.26
N GLN A 156 9.35 4.99 -7.08
CA GLN A 156 10.36 6.03 -7.19
C GLN A 156 9.78 7.36 -6.74
N GLN A 157 10.51 8.03 -5.87
CA GLN A 157 10.08 9.26 -5.24
C GLN A 157 11.31 10.02 -4.74
N ASP A 158 11.29 11.35 -4.82
CA ASP A 158 12.19 12.21 -4.08
C ASP A 158 11.39 12.88 -2.95
N MET A 159 11.83 12.67 -1.72
CA MET A 159 11.18 13.18 -0.50
C MET A 159 11.74 14.52 -0.04
N ASP A 160 12.62 15.17 -0.82
CA ASP A 160 13.10 16.52 -0.50
C ASP A 160 11.92 17.51 -0.46
N GLY A 161 11.85 18.28 0.63
CA GLY A 161 10.74 19.22 0.85
C GLY A 161 9.45 18.59 1.40
N TRP A 162 9.39 17.28 1.56
CA TRP A 162 8.27 16.63 2.22
C TRP A 162 8.32 16.82 3.74
N PRO A 163 7.17 16.79 4.43
CA PRO A 163 7.15 16.77 5.89
C PRO A 163 8.04 15.65 6.43
N ASN A 164 8.66 15.87 7.58
CA ASN A 164 9.66 14.95 8.16
C ASN A 164 9.02 13.67 8.73
N TYR A 165 8.30 12.91 7.90
CA TYR A 165 7.62 11.66 8.29
C TYR A 165 8.58 10.47 8.40
N TRP A 166 9.80 10.58 7.84
CA TRP A 166 10.64 9.46 7.50
C TRP A 166 12.04 9.47 8.13
N PRO A 167 12.29 10.13 9.26
CA PRO A 167 13.63 10.14 9.82
C PRO A 167 14.06 8.71 10.17
N GLY A 168 15.21 8.30 9.66
CA GLY A 168 15.80 7.00 9.93
C GLY A 168 15.30 5.84 9.09
N LEU A 169 14.50 6.07 8.03
CA LEU A 169 14.02 5.01 7.14
C LEU A 169 14.88 4.92 5.87
N PRO A 170 15.55 3.79 5.63
CA PRO A 170 16.18 3.51 4.33
C PRO A 170 15.12 3.25 3.24
N PRO A 171 15.48 3.35 1.93
CA PRO A 171 14.52 3.21 0.84
C PRO A 171 13.67 1.94 0.93
N MET A 172 14.29 0.76 1.13
CA MET A 172 13.55 -0.51 1.15
C MET A 172 12.64 -0.70 2.35
N TRP A 173 12.78 0.04 3.46
CA TRP A 173 11.81 -0.03 4.55
C TRP A 173 10.43 0.54 4.17
N TYR A 174 10.37 1.27 3.05
CA TYR A 174 9.12 1.76 2.47
C TYR A 174 8.89 1.18 1.06
N ALA A 175 9.07 -0.12 0.91
CA ALA A 175 9.00 -0.81 -0.38
C ALA A 175 7.67 -1.52 -0.64
N THR A 176 6.69 -1.44 0.26
CA THR A 176 5.43 -2.19 0.13
C THR A 176 4.72 -1.90 -1.19
N HIS A 177 4.72 -0.65 -1.68
CA HIS A 177 4.10 -0.29 -2.95
C HIS A 177 4.70 -0.98 -4.18
N CYS A 178 5.97 -1.38 -4.15
CA CYS A 178 6.56 -2.15 -5.24
C CYS A 178 6.60 -3.67 -4.98
N VAL A 179 6.60 -4.10 -3.72
CA VAL A 179 6.58 -5.52 -3.32
C VAL A 179 5.18 -6.11 -3.43
N SER A 180 4.18 -5.39 -2.93
CA SER A 180 2.81 -5.87 -2.79
C SER A 180 2.17 -6.33 -4.11
N PRO A 181 2.25 -5.60 -5.23
CA PRO A 181 1.62 -6.03 -6.47
C PRO A 181 2.24 -7.30 -7.03
N CYS A 182 3.56 -7.51 -6.83
CA CYS A 182 4.24 -8.72 -7.26
C CYS A 182 3.74 -9.98 -6.54
N LEU A 183 3.43 -9.86 -5.24
CA LEU A 183 2.91 -10.99 -4.46
C LEU A 183 1.39 -11.12 -4.60
N ALA A 184 0.68 -9.98 -4.58
CA ALA A 184 -0.77 -9.97 -4.64
C ALA A 184 -1.32 -10.56 -5.95
N ILE A 185 -0.65 -10.34 -7.11
CA ILE A 185 -1.14 -10.87 -8.38
C ILE A 185 -1.21 -12.39 -8.39
N LEU A 186 -0.28 -13.06 -7.73
CA LEU A 186 -0.24 -14.53 -7.60
C LEU A 186 -1.09 -15.06 -6.43
N SER A 187 -1.56 -14.17 -5.56
CA SER A 187 -2.38 -14.54 -4.41
C SER A 187 -3.79 -14.94 -4.85
N GLN A 188 -4.34 -15.93 -4.14
CA GLN A 188 -5.71 -16.40 -4.27
C GLN A 188 -6.45 -16.23 -2.93
N PRO A 189 -7.78 -16.19 -2.92
CA PRO A 189 -8.55 -16.13 -1.69
C PRO A 189 -8.12 -17.21 -0.68
N GLY A 190 -7.71 -16.79 0.53
CA GLY A 190 -7.25 -17.71 1.58
C GLY A 190 -5.87 -18.34 1.35
N LYS A 191 -5.19 -18.03 0.25
CA LYS A 191 -3.85 -18.53 -0.08
C LYS A 191 -2.97 -17.41 -0.63
N PRO A 192 -2.42 -16.55 0.23
CA PRO A 192 -1.52 -15.48 -0.20
C PRO A 192 -0.21 -16.07 -0.76
N ALA A 193 0.32 -15.47 -1.82
CA ALA A 193 1.70 -15.72 -2.23
C ALA A 193 2.63 -14.95 -1.29
N LEU A 194 3.66 -15.62 -0.80
CA LEU A 194 4.60 -15.09 0.17
C LEU A 194 6.02 -15.13 -0.39
N ALA A 195 6.81 -14.12 -0.09
CA ALA A 195 8.24 -14.13 -0.38
C ALA A 195 8.99 -14.99 0.64
N GLU A 196 9.97 -15.77 0.19
CA GLU A 196 10.78 -16.67 1.05
C GLU A 196 12.19 -16.14 1.34
N SER A 197 12.79 -15.41 0.39
CA SER A 197 14.14 -14.87 0.52
C SER A 197 14.39 -13.74 -0.47
N VAL A 198 15.33 -12.85 -0.14
CA VAL A 198 15.66 -11.66 -0.91
C VAL A 198 17.18 -11.49 -1.01
N VAL A 199 17.61 -10.90 -2.14
CA VAL A 199 18.95 -10.37 -2.39
C VAL A 199 18.78 -8.93 -2.84
N CYS A 200 19.55 -8.01 -2.26
CA CYS A 200 19.43 -6.58 -2.54
C CYS A 200 20.80 -5.91 -2.65
N HIS A 201 20.89 -4.92 -3.52
CA HIS A 201 22.03 -4.04 -3.66
C HIS A 201 21.60 -2.59 -3.52
N GLY A 202 22.37 -1.84 -2.71
CA GLY A 202 22.28 -0.40 -2.69
C GLY A 202 23.07 0.23 -3.85
N SER A 203 22.58 1.32 -4.40
CA SER A 203 23.18 2.03 -5.53
C SER A 203 23.14 3.54 -5.34
N GLY A 204 24.20 4.20 -5.81
CA GLY A 204 24.38 5.63 -5.63
C GLY A 204 24.69 6.00 -4.17
N ARG A 205 24.86 7.28 -3.92
CA ARG A 205 25.09 7.81 -2.56
C ARG A 205 24.31 9.11 -2.42
N ILE A 206 23.55 9.20 -1.37
CA ILE A 206 22.84 10.43 -1.01
C ILE A 206 23.82 11.41 -0.31
N ARG A 207 23.41 12.67 -0.22
CA ARG A 207 24.15 13.73 0.48
C ARG A 207 24.49 13.29 1.91
N GLU A 208 25.68 13.65 2.39
CA GLU A 208 26.20 13.17 3.67
C GLU A 208 25.29 13.50 4.86
N GLU A 209 24.69 14.69 4.86
CA GLU A 209 23.73 15.10 5.89
C GLU A 209 22.46 14.22 5.93
N LEU A 210 22.09 13.61 4.80
CA LEU A 210 20.97 12.67 4.72
C LEU A 210 21.35 11.27 5.17
N VAL A 211 22.61 10.85 4.98
CA VAL A 211 23.09 9.52 5.41
C VAL A 211 22.83 9.32 6.89
N VAL A 212 23.20 10.31 7.72
CA VAL A 212 22.98 10.25 9.17
C VAL A 212 21.47 10.30 9.50
N LYS A 213 20.73 11.15 8.80
CA LYS A 213 19.30 11.38 9.06
C LYS A 213 18.43 10.17 8.70
N TYR A 214 18.77 9.48 7.60
CA TYR A 214 17.95 8.40 7.06
C TYR A 214 18.54 7.01 7.26
N ASN A 215 19.64 6.91 7.98
CA ASN A 215 20.29 5.65 8.34
C ASN A 215 20.59 4.75 7.12
N SER A 216 20.86 5.35 5.98
CA SER A 216 21.18 4.65 4.74
C SER A 216 22.05 5.53 3.84
N PRO A 217 23.16 5.00 3.27
CA PRO A 217 23.98 5.75 2.33
C PRO A 217 23.39 5.74 0.90
N PHE A 218 22.43 4.86 0.62
CA PHE A 218 22.00 4.57 -0.73
C PHE A 218 20.91 5.53 -1.22
N ALA A 219 21.08 6.05 -2.44
CA ALA A 219 20.04 6.81 -3.13
C ALA A 219 18.91 5.88 -3.62
N LEU A 220 19.28 4.64 -3.95
CA LEU A 220 18.39 3.63 -4.49
C LEU A 220 18.76 2.26 -3.93
N GLU A 221 17.77 1.44 -3.68
CA GLU A 221 17.97 0.02 -3.42
C GLU A 221 17.15 -0.79 -4.44
N THR A 222 17.78 -1.84 -5.01
CA THR A 222 17.13 -2.77 -5.92
C THR A 222 17.31 -4.19 -5.42
N ALA A 223 16.22 -4.95 -5.43
CA ALA A 223 16.18 -6.29 -4.86
C ALA A 223 15.53 -7.28 -5.81
N THR A 224 15.97 -8.54 -5.75
CA THR A 224 15.23 -9.68 -6.28
C THR A 224 14.81 -10.59 -5.15
N PHE A 225 13.56 -11.05 -5.16
CA PHE A 225 13.09 -12.00 -4.16
C PHE A 225 12.42 -13.22 -4.78
N LYS A 226 12.54 -14.34 -4.08
CA LYS A 226 11.88 -15.58 -4.43
C LYS A 226 10.52 -15.67 -3.78
N ILE A 227 9.57 -16.25 -4.53
CA ILE A 227 8.20 -16.47 -4.08
C ILE A 227 8.08 -17.96 -3.67
N ALA A 228 7.61 -18.19 -2.46
CA ALA A 228 7.51 -19.54 -1.88
C ALA A 228 6.63 -20.45 -2.74
N GLY A 229 7.18 -21.63 -3.08
CA GLY A 229 6.47 -22.62 -3.88
C GLY A 229 6.26 -22.22 -5.35
N SER A 230 6.96 -21.22 -5.85
CA SER A 230 6.89 -20.74 -7.23
C SER A 230 8.26 -20.76 -7.91
N ASP A 231 8.27 -20.94 -9.23
CA ASP A 231 9.44 -20.74 -10.10
C ASP A 231 9.58 -19.26 -10.57
N VAL A 232 8.59 -18.43 -10.25
CA VAL A 232 8.60 -17.00 -10.53
C VAL A 232 9.41 -16.26 -9.48
N CYS A 233 10.25 -15.32 -9.91
CA CYS A 233 10.86 -14.33 -9.02
C CYS A 233 10.36 -12.92 -9.37
N ALA A 234 10.59 -11.99 -8.46
CA ALA A 234 10.26 -10.58 -8.65
C ALA A 234 11.48 -9.69 -8.43
N GLU A 235 11.56 -8.62 -9.20
CA GLU A 235 12.50 -7.51 -9.03
C GLU A 235 11.75 -6.31 -8.49
N VAL A 236 12.33 -5.61 -7.50
CA VAL A 236 11.75 -4.38 -6.95
C VAL A 236 12.81 -3.31 -6.76
N THR A 237 12.44 -2.05 -7.04
CA THR A 237 13.33 -0.89 -6.90
C THR A 237 12.64 0.21 -6.12
N ARG A 238 13.37 0.80 -5.17
CA ARG A 238 12.88 1.90 -4.34
C ARG A 238 13.90 3.04 -4.25
N THR A 239 13.42 4.28 -4.44
CA THR A 239 14.18 5.51 -4.20
C THR A 239 13.44 6.40 -3.21
N LEU A 240 14.19 7.21 -2.42
CA LEU A 240 13.58 8.19 -1.51
C LEU A 240 14.20 9.59 -1.62
N TYR A 241 15.48 9.70 -1.97
CA TYR A 241 16.21 10.97 -1.95
C TYR A 241 17.25 11.03 -3.05
N ASP A 242 17.59 12.25 -3.47
CA ASP A 242 18.67 12.56 -4.44
C ASP A 242 18.48 11.86 -5.81
N VAL A 243 17.26 11.74 -6.26
CA VAL A 243 16.92 11.16 -7.57
C VAL A 243 15.96 12.08 -8.30
N ALA A 244 16.32 12.48 -9.52
CA ALA A 244 15.54 13.41 -10.33
C ALA A 244 14.32 12.75 -11.02
N ARG A 245 13.69 11.75 -10.35
CA ARG A 245 12.49 11.12 -10.85
C ARG A 245 11.28 11.59 -10.04
N GLN A 246 10.27 12.07 -10.73
CA GLN A 246 8.96 12.34 -10.14
C GLN A 246 8.34 11.07 -9.57
N TYR A 247 7.34 11.24 -8.72
CA TYR A 247 6.57 10.14 -8.13
C TYR A 247 6.14 9.12 -9.18
N ARG A 248 6.43 7.86 -8.92
CA ARG A 248 5.99 6.73 -9.73
C ARG A 248 5.80 5.49 -8.89
N GLU A 249 4.61 4.96 -8.89
CA GLU A 249 4.34 3.57 -8.60
C GLU A 249 4.26 2.81 -9.92
N SER A 250 4.78 1.59 -10.00
CA SER A 250 4.65 0.79 -11.21
C SER A 250 4.73 -0.70 -10.91
N PHE A 251 4.07 -1.46 -11.77
CA PHE A 251 4.02 -2.90 -11.72
C PHE A 251 3.97 -3.45 -13.14
N ASP A 252 4.97 -4.26 -13.49
CA ASP A 252 5.05 -4.89 -14.80
C ASP A 252 4.94 -6.42 -14.63
N VAL A 253 4.21 -7.06 -15.54
CA VAL A 253 4.00 -8.50 -15.56
C VAL A 253 4.45 -9.07 -16.89
N THR A 254 5.45 -9.95 -16.88
CA THR A 254 5.86 -10.70 -18.07
C THR A 254 5.17 -12.04 -18.09
N GLY A 255 4.28 -12.25 -19.05
CA GLY A 255 3.55 -13.49 -19.25
C GLY A 255 3.94 -14.23 -20.52
N SER A 256 3.57 -15.51 -20.63
CA SER A 256 3.88 -16.34 -21.80
C SER A 256 3.00 -16.08 -23.02
N LYS A 257 1.84 -15.40 -22.84
CA LYS A 257 0.91 -15.02 -23.91
C LYS A 257 0.88 -13.52 -24.11
N ALA A 258 0.87 -12.77 -23.02
CA ALA A 258 0.91 -11.31 -23.04
C ALA A 258 1.68 -10.78 -21.84
N SER A 259 2.19 -9.56 -21.96
CA SER A 259 2.83 -8.80 -20.89
C SER A 259 2.08 -7.49 -20.66
N PHE A 260 2.01 -7.07 -19.42
CA PHE A 260 1.45 -5.79 -19.02
C PHE A 260 2.58 -4.91 -18.48
N GLU A 261 2.67 -3.68 -19.00
CA GLU A 261 3.60 -2.66 -18.53
C GLU A 261 2.81 -1.45 -18.04
N TRP A 262 3.08 -1.05 -16.80
CA TRP A 262 2.52 0.15 -16.20
C TRP A 262 3.05 1.40 -16.93
N GLN A 263 2.26 2.46 -16.98
CA GLN A 263 2.65 3.70 -17.64
C GLN A 263 3.97 4.28 -17.11
N GLN A 264 4.76 4.86 -17.99
CA GLN A 264 6.04 5.50 -17.64
C GLN A 264 5.86 6.87 -16.98
N VAL A 265 4.85 7.61 -17.39
CA VAL A 265 4.51 8.95 -16.89
C VAL A 265 3.07 8.92 -16.38
N GLU A 266 2.82 9.59 -15.25
CA GLU A 266 1.48 9.69 -14.67
C GLU A 266 0.51 10.33 -15.69
N GLY A 267 -0.68 9.74 -15.84
CA GLY A 267 -1.69 10.16 -16.81
C GLY A 267 -1.57 9.54 -18.21
N GLU A 268 -0.52 8.75 -18.48
CA GLU A 268 -0.47 7.92 -19.68
C GLU A 268 -1.28 6.64 -19.50
N ASP A 269 -1.57 5.97 -20.61
CA ASP A 269 -2.19 4.65 -20.61
C ASP A 269 -1.13 3.54 -20.49
N PRO A 270 -1.36 2.46 -19.70
CA PRO A 270 -0.52 1.26 -19.68
C PRO A 270 -0.45 0.58 -21.05
N VAL A 271 0.55 -0.30 -21.20
CA VAL A 271 0.81 -1.00 -22.46
C VAL A 271 0.65 -2.50 -22.29
N ILE A 272 -0.01 -3.14 -23.28
CA ILE A 272 -0.05 -4.60 -23.40
C ILE A 272 0.77 -5.01 -24.61
N HIS A 273 1.65 -5.98 -24.40
CA HIS A 273 2.38 -6.69 -25.46
C HIS A 273 1.77 -8.08 -25.61
N THR A 274 1.19 -8.38 -26.76
CA THR A 274 0.62 -9.70 -27.04
C THR A 274 1.58 -10.50 -27.92
N LYS A 275 1.88 -11.73 -27.53
CA LYS A 275 2.76 -12.60 -28.31
C LYS A 275 2.12 -12.91 -29.65
N ASN A 276 2.88 -12.73 -30.74
CA ASN A 276 2.49 -13.17 -32.06
C ASN A 276 2.22 -14.68 -32.09
N SER A 277 1.29 -15.11 -32.96
CA SER A 277 1.07 -16.53 -33.20
C SER A 277 2.34 -17.20 -33.81
N ALA A 278 2.45 -18.50 -33.72
CA ALA A 278 3.54 -19.24 -34.36
C ALA A 278 3.55 -19.12 -35.89
N GLU A 279 2.40 -18.74 -36.45
CA GLU A 279 2.19 -18.56 -37.90
C GLU A 279 2.55 -17.12 -38.36
N THR A 280 2.71 -16.18 -37.42
CA THR A 280 3.08 -14.80 -37.74
C THR A 280 4.53 -14.75 -38.23
N PRO A 281 4.83 -14.24 -39.44
CA PRO A 281 6.18 -14.11 -39.95
C PRO A 281 7.04 -13.26 -38.99
N ARG A 282 8.31 -13.63 -38.82
CA ARG A 282 9.25 -12.84 -37.97
C ARG A 282 9.49 -11.42 -38.50
N THR A 283 9.10 -11.17 -39.74
CA THR A 283 9.16 -9.84 -40.38
C THR A 283 8.01 -8.93 -39.95
N GLU A 284 6.96 -9.46 -39.36
CA GLU A 284 5.87 -8.65 -38.82
C GLU A 284 6.20 -8.21 -37.41
N ALA A 285 6.26 -6.88 -37.21
CA ALA A 285 6.48 -6.29 -35.89
C ALA A 285 5.24 -6.50 -35.00
N GLN A 286 5.47 -6.86 -33.75
CA GLN A 286 4.44 -6.79 -32.73
C GLN A 286 4.12 -5.32 -32.44
N ILE A 287 2.83 -4.97 -32.46
CA ILE A 287 2.37 -3.61 -32.13
C ILE A 287 1.89 -3.62 -30.68
N PRO A 288 2.54 -2.87 -29.79
CA PRO A 288 2.05 -2.70 -28.43
C PRO A 288 0.72 -1.94 -28.42
N GLU A 289 -0.19 -2.37 -27.58
CA GLU A 289 -1.48 -1.73 -27.41
C GLU A 289 -1.49 -0.86 -26.13
N ARG A 290 -1.77 0.45 -26.27
CA ARG A 290 -2.10 1.29 -25.13
C ARG A 290 -3.56 1.09 -24.74
N VAL A 291 -3.83 0.76 -23.47
CA VAL A 291 -5.15 0.38 -22.99
C VAL A 291 -5.69 1.37 -21.99
N LYS A 292 -6.92 1.82 -22.22
CA LYS A 292 -7.64 2.61 -21.22
C LYS A 292 -8.18 1.71 -20.12
N VAL A 293 -7.68 1.95 -18.92
CA VAL A 293 -8.03 1.16 -17.75
C VAL A 293 -9.35 1.68 -17.16
N PRO A 294 -10.32 0.80 -16.84
CA PRO A 294 -11.56 1.19 -16.15
C PRO A 294 -11.27 1.76 -14.76
N ASP A 295 -12.15 2.63 -14.26
CA ASP A 295 -12.04 3.20 -12.92
C ASP A 295 -12.52 2.24 -11.80
N TYR A 296 -13.15 1.14 -12.18
CA TYR A 296 -13.73 0.15 -11.26
C TYR A 296 -14.72 0.69 -10.22
N ALA A 297 -15.22 1.92 -10.40
CA ALA A 297 -16.20 2.54 -9.50
C ALA A 297 -17.48 1.68 -9.32
N GLY A 298 -17.84 0.89 -10.34
CA GLY A 298 -18.98 -0.03 -10.29
C GLY A 298 -18.89 -1.12 -9.21
N ARG A 299 -17.69 -1.42 -8.70
CA ARG A 299 -17.46 -2.37 -7.60
C ARG A 299 -17.76 -1.78 -6.21
N LEU A 300 -18.07 -0.49 -6.13
CA LEU A 300 -18.22 0.26 -4.89
C LEU A 300 -19.67 0.69 -4.65
N PRO A 301 -20.09 0.89 -3.40
CA PRO A 301 -21.34 1.56 -3.07
C PRO A 301 -21.43 2.94 -3.73
N GLU A 302 -22.63 3.32 -4.18
CA GLU A 302 -22.85 4.55 -4.95
C GLU A 302 -22.25 5.81 -4.29
N GLY A 303 -22.43 5.97 -2.98
CA GLY A 303 -21.96 7.14 -2.24
C GLY A 303 -20.46 7.40 -2.32
N VAL A 304 -19.65 6.36 -2.59
CA VAL A 304 -18.17 6.49 -2.61
C VAL A 304 -17.55 6.33 -4.01
N ARG A 305 -18.33 6.07 -5.04
CA ARG A 305 -17.85 5.89 -6.43
C ARG A 305 -17.09 7.10 -6.96
N LYS A 306 -17.55 8.30 -6.62
CA LYS A 306 -16.92 9.56 -7.06
C LYS A 306 -15.47 9.72 -6.60
N PHE A 307 -15.06 9.01 -5.56
CA PHE A 307 -13.71 9.09 -5.01
C PHE A 307 -12.69 8.20 -5.74
N THR A 308 -13.09 7.42 -6.75
CA THR A 308 -12.15 6.75 -7.66
C THR A 308 -11.51 7.72 -8.66
N GLY A 309 -12.11 8.88 -8.89
CA GLY A 309 -11.51 9.97 -9.65
C GLY A 309 -10.51 10.77 -8.81
N ALA A 310 -9.58 11.45 -9.47
CA ALA A 310 -8.70 12.40 -8.80
C ALA A 310 -9.54 13.55 -8.22
N ILE A 311 -9.58 13.66 -6.90
CA ILE A 311 -10.13 14.84 -6.23
C ILE A 311 -8.94 15.76 -6.01
N HIS A 312 -8.83 16.78 -6.85
CA HIS A 312 -7.76 17.76 -6.75
C HIS A 312 -8.03 18.71 -5.56
N ASP A 313 -7.44 18.39 -4.42
CA ASP A 313 -7.20 19.39 -3.40
C ASP A 313 -5.76 19.91 -3.59
N ALA A 314 -5.63 21.05 -4.26
CA ALA A 314 -4.35 21.69 -4.57
C ALA A 314 -3.52 22.05 -3.32
N THR A 315 -4.10 21.93 -2.12
CA THR A 315 -3.42 22.20 -0.84
C THR A 315 -2.77 20.95 -0.24
N HIS A 316 -2.96 19.76 -0.84
CA HIS A 316 -2.45 18.50 -0.32
C HIS A 316 -1.42 17.89 -1.26
N LEU A 317 -0.19 17.67 -0.79
CA LEU A 317 0.96 17.19 -1.59
C LEU A 317 0.71 15.85 -2.27
N SER A 318 -0.02 14.93 -1.65
CA SER A 318 -0.33 13.62 -2.22
C SER A 318 -1.28 13.69 -3.41
N PHE A 319 -2.05 14.76 -3.57
CA PHE A 319 -2.86 15.01 -4.76
C PHE A 319 -2.07 15.59 -5.92
N VAL A 320 -0.92 16.20 -5.66
CA VAL A 320 -0.04 16.76 -6.69
C VAL A 320 0.88 15.67 -7.25
N GLN A 321 1.26 14.70 -6.41
CA GLN A 321 2.16 13.61 -6.78
C GLN A 321 1.48 12.27 -6.44
N GLY A 322 0.92 11.60 -7.41
CA GLY A 322 0.29 10.30 -7.22
C GLY A 322 -1.23 10.29 -7.30
N GLY A 323 -1.86 11.40 -7.73
CA GLY A 323 -3.25 11.51 -8.22
C GLY A 323 -4.32 10.67 -7.51
N GLY A 324 -4.32 10.56 -6.16
CA GLY A 324 -5.24 9.68 -5.42
C GLY A 324 -4.89 8.19 -5.57
N HIS A 325 -3.63 7.86 -5.83
CA HIS A 325 -3.12 6.48 -5.98
C HIS A 325 -4.02 5.61 -6.89
N GLY A 326 -4.24 6.06 -8.14
CA GLY A 326 -5.01 5.31 -9.11
C GLY A 326 -6.46 5.01 -8.70
N GLY A 327 -7.06 5.81 -7.80
CA GLY A 327 -8.43 5.65 -7.33
C GLY A 327 -8.61 4.57 -6.26
N SER A 328 -7.56 4.16 -5.58
CA SER A 328 -7.55 3.05 -4.62
C SER A 328 -8.25 3.34 -3.29
N HIS A 329 -8.27 4.60 -2.82
CA HIS A 329 -8.73 4.96 -1.47
C HIS A 329 -10.15 4.48 -1.13
N PRO A 330 -11.19 4.65 -1.99
CA PRO A 330 -12.53 4.15 -1.68
C PRO A 330 -12.59 2.62 -1.70
N HIS A 331 -11.78 1.94 -2.50
CA HIS A 331 -11.69 0.48 -2.50
C HIS A 331 -11.08 -0.03 -1.19
N LEU A 332 -10.01 0.61 -0.70
CA LEU A 332 -9.39 0.28 0.59
C LEU A 332 -10.38 0.44 1.75
N ALA A 333 -11.03 1.60 1.85
CA ALA A 333 -12.01 1.85 2.89
C ALA A 333 -13.18 0.87 2.83
N HIS A 334 -13.71 0.58 1.62
CA HIS A 334 -14.77 -0.40 1.42
C HIS A 334 -14.36 -1.81 1.86
N ASN A 335 -13.21 -2.28 1.40
CA ASN A 335 -12.72 -3.62 1.76
C ASN A 335 -12.46 -3.77 3.26
N PHE A 336 -11.90 -2.75 3.90
CA PHE A 336 -11.72 -2.74 5.36
C PHE A 336 -13.07 -2.84 6.09
N LEU A 337 -14.05 -2.03 5.71
CA LEU A 337 -15.38 -2.05 6.33
C LEU A 337 -16.08 -3.40 6.14
N MET A 338 -16.01 -3.98 4.94
CA MET A 338 -16.59 -5.30 4.68
C MET A 338 -15.89 -6.40 5.49
N ALA A 339 -14.59 -6.31 5.69
CA ALA A 339 -13.85 -7.23 6.55
C ALA A 339 -14.23 -7.09 8.03
N VAL A 340 -14.41 -5.87 8.54
CA VAL A 340 -14.89 -5.62 9.91
C VAL A 340 -16.29 -6.18 10.14
N LEU A 341 -17.16 -6.09 9.14
CA LEU A 341 -18.52 -6.63 9.19
C LEU A 341 -18.60 -8.15 8.98
N GLY A 342 -17.48 -8.80 8.62
CA GLY A 342 -17.42 -10.24 8.37
C GLY A 342 -17.98 -10.68 7.01
N GLU A 343 -18.19 -9.74 6.07
CA GLU A 343 -18.70 -10.01 4.74
C GLU A 343 -17.63 -10.58 3.80
N GLN A 344 -16.34 -10.30 4.07
CA GLN A 344 -15.17 -10.83 3.36
C GLN A 344 -13.92 -10.80 4.26
N PRO A 345 -12.87 -11.57 3.94
CA PRO A 345 -11.58 -11.43 4.63
C PRO A 345 -10.91 -10.10 4.31
N ALA A 346 -10.12 -9.58 5.28
CA ALA A 346 -9.24 -8.44 5.02
C ALA A 346 -8.11 -8.84 4.05
N PHE A 347 -7.79 -7.94 3.11
CA PHE A 347 -6.63 -8.13 2.23
C PHE A 347 -5.94 -6.78 1.97
N PRO A 348 -4.62 -6.69 2.25
CA PRO A 348 -3.81 -7.68 2.97
C PRO A 348 -4.12 -7.72 4.48
N ASP A 349 -4.23 -8.92 5.02
CA ASP A 349 -4.34 -9.15 6.46
C ASP A 349 -2.99 -9.01 7.18
N ALA A 350 -2.93 -9.21 8.50
CA ALA A 350 -1.69 -9.03 9.25
C ALA A 350 -0.55 -9.95 8.80
N PRO A 351 -0.72 -11.28 8.59
CA PRO A 351 0.34 -12.14 8.07
C PRO A 351 0.84 -11.75 6.68
N THR A 352 -0.07 -11.40 5.78
CA THR A 352 0.26 -10.97 4.41
C THR A 352 1.03 -9.64 4.45
N SER A 353 0.56 -8.68 5.24
CA SER A 353 1.21 -7.37 5.43
C SER A 353 2.60 -7.50 6.05
N ALA A 354 2.74 -8.42 7.00
CA ALA A 354 4.03 -8.76 7.61
C ALA A 354 5.04 -9.23 6.56
N ASN A 355 4.67 -10.21 5.73
CA ASN A 355 5.55 -10.73 4.69
C ASN A 355 5.95 -9.64 3.69
N TRP A 356 4.99 -8.84 3.20
CA TRP A 356 5.28 -7.74 2.25
C TRP A 356 6.23 -6.69 2.83
N THR A 357 6.08 -6.32 4.09
CA THR A 357 6.96 -5.37 4.78
C THR A 357 8.34 -5.97 5.04
N LEU A 358 8.39 -7.24 5.46
CA LEU A 358 9.65 -7.93 5.74
C LEU A 358 10.54 -8.12 4.51
N VAL A 359 9.96 -8.22 3.31
CA VAL A 359 10.77 -8.16 2.07
C VAL A 359 11.66 -6.93 2.07
N GLY A 360 11.10 -5.75 2.38
CA GLY A 360 11.85 -4.51 2.40
C GLY A 360 12.90 -4.43 3.53
N ILE A 361 12.55 -4.84 4.74
CA ILE A 361 13.47 -4.87 5.88
C ILE A 361 14.65 -5.80 5.59
N CYS A 362 14.39 -7.03 5.17
CA CYS A 362 15.42 -8.01 4.81
C CYS A 362 16.22 -7.59 3.57
N ALA A 363 15.61 -6.87 2.62
CA ALA A 363 16.32 -6.33 1.48
C ALA A 363 17.37 -5.30 1.89
N HIS A 364 17.03 -4.39 2.81
CA HIS A 364 18.01 -3.43 3.32
C HIS A 364 19.15 -4.13 4.08
N GLU A 365 18.86 -5.14 4.90
CA GLU A 365 19.89 -5.97 5.56
C GLU A 365 20.81 -6.62 4.52
N SER A 366 20.26 -7.17 3.45
CA SER A 366 21.02 -7.73 2.33
C SER A 366 21.92 -6.69 1.66
N ALA A 367 21.42 -5.49 1.41
CA ALA A 367 22.19 -4.40 0.78
C ALA A 367 23.38 -3.97 1.65
N LEU A 368 23.17 -3.83 2.96
CA LEU A 368 24.25 -3.52 3.93
C LEU A 368 25.28 -4.64 4.02
N ALA A 369 24.87 -5.90 3.82
CA ALA A 369 25.74 -7.08 3.80
C ALA A 369 26.33 -7.37 2.40
N GLY A 370 26.35 -6.39 1.48
CA GLY A 370 26.96 -6.53 0.15
C GLY A 370 26.21 -7.45 -0.82
N GLY A 371 24.92 -7.62 -0.65
CA GLY A 371 24.07 -8.47 -1.52
C GLY A 371 23.96 -9.92 -1.05
N THR A 372 24.20 -10.18 0.23
CA THR A 372 24.02 -11.52 0.79
C THR A 372 22.54 -11.89 0.83
N ARG A 373 22.20 -13.12 0.47
CA ARG A 373 20.82 -13.63 0.54
C ARG A 373 20.31 -13.65 1.98
N VAL A 374 19.17 -13.06 2.22
CA VAL A 374 18.47 -13.04 3.51
C VAL A 374 17.15 -13.82 3.39
N ALA A 375 16.89 -14.72 4.35
CA ALA A 375 15.62 -15.41 4.47
C ALA A 375 14.57 -14.48 5.08
N ILE A 376 13.33 -14.53 4.57
CA ILE A 376 12.23 -13.69 5.05
C ILE A 376 11.46 -14.46 6.13
N PRO A 377 11.34 -13.93 7.36
CA PRO A 377 10.56 -14.55 8.42
C PRO A 377 9.10 -14.80 7.99
N GLN A 378 8.54 -15.93 8.40
CA GLN A 378 7.15 -16.32 8.13
C GLN A 378 6.37 -16.35 9.43
N TYR A 379 5.11 -15.86 9.44
CA TYR A 379 4.25 -15.78 10.62
C TYR A 379 2.90 -16.49 10.43
#